data_1788ed584891be8809ccd37158c67952
#
_entry.id   1788ed584891be8809ccd37158c67952
#
_cell.length_a   1.000
_cell.length_b   1.000
_cell.length_c   1.000
_cell.angle_alpha   90.00
_cell.angle_beta   90.00
_cell.angle_gamma   90.00
#
_symmetry.space_group_name_H-M   'P 1'
#
loop_
_entity.id
_entity.type
_entity.pdbx_description
1 polymer ?
#
loop_
_entity_poly.entity_id
_entity_poly.type
_entity_poly.pdbx_seq_one_letter_code
_entity_poly.pdbx_strand_id
1 'polypeptide(L)'
;MTTYGPGVRSAAADMFESGLGRRAVARRLGVSPNSVRQWEQTFRSVGREGLLDMGHKRSYDWETKVAAASAVVDSGRAKPDVMRELGIASKSPLDVWCRRYREGGAEALRPRPKGRPKGAGASRTTREQRLEREVARLEAQVAYLKKSIAPKAEKRFRAARGPRP
;
A
#
# COMPACT_ATOMS: atom_id res chain seq x y z
N MET A 1 -10.98 6.56 -11.29
CA MET A 1 -11.49 5.17 -11.43
C MET A 1 -12.95 5.15 -11.02
N THR A 2 -13.84 4.73 -11.91
CA THR A 2 -15.28 4.67 -11.61
C THR A 2 -15.54 3.46 -10.72
N THR A 3 -15.90 3.68 -9.48
CA THR A 3 -16.23 2.62 -8.52
C THR A 3 -17.71 2.29 -8.64
N TYR A 4 -18.03 1.14 -9.21
CA TYR A 4 -19.41 0.68 -9.31
C TYR A 4 -19.90 0.10 -7.98
N GLY A 5 -21.10 0.48 -7.57
CA GLY A 5 -21.70 0.04 -6.31
C GLY A 5 -22.05 -1.45 -6.28
N PRO A 6 -22.33 -2.00 -5.08
CA PRO A 6 -22.67 -3.42 -4.91
C PRO A 6 -23.92 -3.84 -5.69
N GLY A 7 -24.89 -2.95 -5.86
CA GLY A 7 -26.11 -3.22 -6.64
C GLY A 7 -25.83 -3.51 -8.12
N VAL A 8 -24.91 -2.78 -8.74
CA VAL A 8 -24.53 -3.01 -10.14
C VAL A 8 -23.80 -4.35 -10.29
N ARG A 9 -22.98 -4.73 -9.29
CA ARG A 9 -22.29 -6.02 -9.27
C ARG A 9 -23.25 -7.18 -9.02
N SER A 10 -24.30 -6.97 -8.20
CA SER A 10 -25.36 -7.97 -8.02
C SER A 10 -26.12 -8.22 -9.34
N ALA A 11 -26.54 -7.15 -10.03
CA ALA A 11 -27.18 -7.28 -11.32
C ALA A 11 -26.27 -7.97 -12.37
N ALA A 12 -24.97 -7.71 -12.33
CA ALA A 12 -24.02 -8.42 -13.19
C ALA A 12 -23.94 -9.93 -12.84
N ALA A 13 -23.96 -10.28 -11.54
CA ALA A 13 -23.96 -11.66 -11.10
C ALA A 13 -25.23 -12.41 -11.62
N ASP A 14 -26.42 -11.81 -11.46
CA ASP A 14 -27.67 -12.36 -11.96
C ASP A 14 -27.63 -12.64 -13.47
N MET A 15 -27.03 -11.71 -14.22
CA MET A 15 -26.84 -11.86 -15.66
C MET A 15 -25.85 -12.97 -16.02
N PHE A 16 -24.77 -13.14 -15.25
CA PHE A 16 -23.82 -14.24 -15.45
C PHE A 16 -24.45 -15.60 -15.10
N GLU A 17 -25.27 -15.67 -14.06
CA GLU A 17 -26.04 -16.87 -13.69
C GLU A 17 -27.03 -17.26 -14.77
N SER A 18 -27.66 -16.28 -15.44
CA SER A 18 -28.52 -16.52 -16.58
C SER A 18 -27.76 -16.83 -17.89
N GLY A 19 -26.45 -16.94 -17.84
CA GLY A 19 -25.62 -17.32 -18.99
C GLY A 19 -25.27 -16.19 -19.96
N LEU A 20 -25.55 -14.92 -19.59
CA LEU A 20 -25.19 -13.79 -20.44
C LEU A 20 -23.66 -13.61 -20.47
N GLY A 21 -23.14 -13.44 -21.68
CA GLY A 21 -21.70 -13.15 -21.85
C GLY A 21 -21.36 -11.71 -21.51
N ARG A 22 -20.10 -11.46 -21.17
CA ARG A 22 -19.56 -10.16 -20.72
C ARG A 22 -19.94 -8.95 -21.61
N ARG A 23 -20.00 -9.15 -22.95
CA ARG A 23 -20.37 -8.06 -23.88
C ARG A 23 -21.81 -7.61 -23.69
N ALA A 24 -22.73 -8.56 -23.48
CA ALA A 24 -24.14 -8.29 -23.22
C ALA A 24 -24.32 -7.60 -21.86
N VAL A 25 -23.65 -8.10 -20.81
CA VAL A 25 -23.66 -7.50 -19.48
C VAL A 25 -23.12 -6.07 -19.51
N ALA A 26 -21.99 -5.82 -20.18
CA ALA A 26 -21.40 -4.50 -20.31
C ALA A 26 -22.36 -3.50 -20.94
N ARG A 27 -23.00 -3.89 -22.04
CA ARG A 27 -23.98 -3.07 -22.77
C ARG A 27 -25.22 -2.79 -21.92
N ARG A 28 -25.75 -3.80 -21.25
CA ARG A 28 -27.01 -3.72 -20.50
C ARG A 28 -26.88 -2.87 -19.22
N LEU A 29 -25.72 -2.93 -18.56
CA LEU A 29 -25.45 -2.17 -17.34
C LEU A 29 -24.74 -0.82 -17.58
N GLY A 30 -24.35 -0.52 -18.81
CA GLY A 30 -23.59 0.70 -19.11
C GLY A 30 -22.19 0.73 -18.45
N VAL A 31 -21.62 -0.46 -18.21
CA VAL A 31 -20.35 -0.61 -17.50
C VAL A 31 -19.21 -0.83 -18.49
N SER A 32 -18.02 -0.34 -18.16
CA SER A 32 -16.86 -0.53 -19.03
C SER A 32 -16.58 -2.02 -19.29
N PRO A 33 -16.28 -2.41 -20.54
CA PRO A 33 -15.99 -3.82 -20.88
C PRO A 33 -14.86 -4.41 -20.04
N ASN A 34 -13.90 -3.59 -19.63
CA ASN A 34 -12.77 -4.01 -18.83
C ASN A 34 -13.18 -4.36 -17.39
N SER A 35 -14.09 -3.58 -16.80
CA SER A 35 -14.66 -3.88 -15.49
C SER A 35 -15.46 -5.17 -15.52
N VAL A 36 -16.30 -5.34 -16.53
CA VAL A 36 -17.12 -6.57 -16.67
C VAL A 36 -16.24 -7.80 -16.91
N ARG A 37 -15.14 -7.66 -17.64
CA ARG A 37 -14.15 -8.73 -17.81
C ARG A 37 -13.57 -9.18 -16.46
N GLN A 38 -13.23 -8.24 -15.60
CA GLN A 38 -12.74 -8.56 -14.25
C GLN A 38 -13.83 -9.23 -13.42
N TRP A 39 -15.06 -8.75 -13.49
CA TRP A 39 -16.20 -9.32 -12.78
C TRP A 39 -16.51 -10.75 -13.22
N GLU A 40 -16.52 -11.01 -14.53
CA GLU A 40 -16.68 -12.34 -15.08
C GLU A 40 -15.59 -13.29 -14.57
N GLN A 41 -14.34 -12.82 -14.55
CA GLN A 41 -13.22 -13.62 -14.05
C GLN A 41 -13.39 -13.94 -12.56
N THR A 42 -13.74 -12.94 -11.75
CA THR A 42 -14.01 -13.14 -10.32
C THR A 42 -15.20 -14.06 -10.09
N PHE A 43 -16.30 -13.87 -10.83
CA PHE A 43 -17.49 -14.71 -10.75
C PHE A 43 -17.16 -16.16 -11.08
N ARG A 44 -16.37 -16.42 -12.11
CA ARG A 44 -15.93 -17.78 -12.48
C ARG A 44 -14.98 -18.41 -11.45
N SER A 45 -14.21 -17.61 -10.73
CA SER A 45 -13.23 -18.13 -9.77
C SER A 45 -13.80 -18.36 -8.38
N VAL A 46 -14.65 -17.45 -7.90
CA VAL A 46 -15.11 -17.41 -6.50
C VAL A 46 -16.64 -17.24 -6.37
N GLY A 47 -17.36 -17.35 -7.49
CA GLY A 47 -18.82 -17.27 -7.51
C GLY A 47 -19.39 -15.87 -7.24
N ARG A 48 -20.70 -15.83 -7.03
CA ARG A 48 -21.50 -14.64 -6.78
C ARG A 48 -20.99 -13.85 -5.56
N GLU A 49 -20.79 -14.54 -4.45
CA GLU A 49 -20.34 -13.91 -3.21
C GLU A 49 -18.99 -13.20 -3.39
N GLY A 50 -18.08 -13.82 -4.11
CA GLY A 50 -16.79 -13.25 -4.42
C GLY A 50 -16.87 -11.99 -5.27
N LEU A 51 -17.86 -11.90 -6.16
CA LEU A 51 -18.10 -10.71 -6.96
C LEU A 51 -18.72 -9.58 -6.12
N LEU A 52 -19.63 -9.89 -5.21
CA LEU A 52 -20.24 -8.90 -4.32
C LEU A 52 -19.23 -8.34 -3.31
N ASP A 53 -18.34 -9.17 -2.80
CA ASP A 53 -17.27 -8.79 -1.86
C ASP A 53 -16.05 -8.14 -2.55
N MET A 54 -16.13 -7.84 -3.85
CA MET A 54 -15.09 -7.07 -4.55
C MET A 54 -14.93 -5.67 -3.94
N GLY A 55 -13.76 -5.40 -3.43
CA GLY A 55 -13.42 -4.15 -2.74
C GLY A 55 -12.83 -4.42 -1.37
N HIS A 56 -13.09 -5.57 -0.78
CA HIS A 56 -12.40 -6.01 0.42
C HIS A 56 -11.08 -6.72 0.07
N LYS A 57 -10.04 -6.45 0.83
CA LYS A 57 -8.74 -7.05 0.64
C LYS A 57 -8.77 -8.49 1.15
N ARG A 58 -8.90 -9.47 0.25
CA ARG A 58 -8.82 -10.88 0.61
C ARG A 58 -7.42 -11.24 1.08
N SER A 59 -7.35 -11.95 2.19
CA SER A 59 -6.12 -12.53 2.70
C SER A 59 -6.08 -14.01 2.31
N TYR A 60 -4.94 -14.44 1.84
CA TYR A 60 -4.66 -15.85 1.53
C TYR A 60 -3.55 -16.32 2.47
N ASP A 61 -3.63 -17.54 2.95
CA ASP A 61 -2.59 -18.15 3.75
C ASP A 61 -1.31 -18.41 2.93
N TRP A 62 -0.25 -18.76 3.59
CA TRP A 62 1.03 -19.02 2.93
C TRP A 62 0.97 -20.25 2.04
N GLU A 63 0.29 -21.32 2.49
CA GLU A 63 0.15 -22.58 1.78
C GLU A 63 -0.59 -22.39 0.45
N THR A 64 -1.72 -21.69 0.46
CA THR A 64 -2.46 -21.33 -0.77
C THR A 64 -1.59 -20.54 -1.75
N LYS A 65 -0.78 -19.59 -1.26
CA LYS A 65 0.12 -18.81 -2.13
C LYS A 65 1.18 -19.68 -2.77
N VAL A 66 1.79 -20.58 -1.99
CA VAL A 66 2.80 -21.51 -2.50
C VAL A 66 2.20 -22.49 -3.49
N ALA A 67 1.07 -23.12 -3.14
CA ALA A 67 0.38 -24.06 -4.03
C ALA A 67 -0.02 -23.41 -5.37
N ALA A 68 -0.56 -22.18 -5.32
CA ALA A 68 -0.92 -21.43 -6.51
C ALA A 68 0.29 -21.08 -7.38
N ALA A 69 1.37 -20.62 -6.76
CA ALA A 69 2.57 -20.21 -7.48
C ALA A 69 3.30 -21.41 -8.10
N SER A 70 3.47 -22.50 -7.37
CA SER A 70 4.10 -23.73 -7.87
C SER A 70 3.29 -24.38 -9.00
N ALA A 71 1.95 -24.44 -8.87
CA ALA A 71 1.08 -24.95 -9.93
C ALA A 71 1.26 -24.19 -11.25
N VAL A 72 1.44 -22.87 -11.19
CA VAL A 72 1.66 -22.06 -12.39
C VAL A 72 3.12 -22.13 -12.88
N VAL A 73 4.09 -22.06 -11.96
CA VAL A 73 5.51 -21.92 -12.32
C VAL A 73 6.16 -23.26 -12.64
N ASP A 74 5.92 -24.27 -11.80
CA ASP A 74 6.57 -25.59 -11.92
C ASP A 74 5.75 -26.53 -12.83
N SER A 75 4.41 -26.52 -12.67
CA SER A 75 3.53 -27.40 -13.44
C SER A 75 3.00 -26.77 -14.73
N GLY A 76 3.28 -25.49 -15.01
CA GLY A 76 2.83 -24.79 -16.23
C GLY A 76 1.33 -24.65 -16.38
N ARG A 77 0.55 -24.82 -15.30
CA ARG A 77 -0.92 -24.75 -15.34
C ARG A 77 -1.43 -23.36 -15.68
N ALA A 78 -2.55 -23.30 -16.38
CA ALA A 78 -3.15 -22.03 -16.73
C ALA A 78 -3.67 -21.29 -15.49
N LYS A 79 -3.33 -20.01 -15.36
CA LYS A 79 -3.73 -19.18 -14.21
C LYS A 79 -5.21 -19.17 -13.90
N PRO A 80 -6.13 -19.12 -14.90
CA PRO A 80 -7.58 -19.18 -14.63
C PRO A 80 -8.03 -20.46 -13.95
N ASP A 81 -7.41 -21.59 -14.26
CA ASP A 81 -7.76 -22.89 -13.68
C ASP A 81 -7.29 -22.99 -12.25
N VAL A 82 -6.05 -22.56 -11.97
CA VAL A 82 -5.48 -22.47 -10.62
C VAL A 82 -6.30 -21.49 -9.76
N MET A 83 -6.72 -20.37 -10.32
CA MET A 83 -7.55 -19.39 -9.61
C MET A 83 -8.91 -19.98 -9.21
N ARG A 84 -9.53 -20.76 -10.12
CA ARG A 84 -10.82 -21.41 -9.86
C ARG A 84 -10.70 -22.48 -8.79
N GLU A 85 -9.68 -23.30 -8.86
CA GLU A 85 -9.45 -24.40 -7.90
C GLU A 85 -9.13 -23.88 -6.49
N LEU A 86 -8.30 -22.85 -6.37
CA LEU A 86 -7.85 -22.30 -5.08
C LEU A 86 -8.66 -21.08 -4.62
N GLY A 87 -9.76 -20.74 -5.28
CA GLY A 87 -10.62 -19.63 -4.90
C GLY A 87 -9.94 -18.26 -4.94
N ILE A 88 -9.02 -18.04 -5.88
CA ILE A 88 -8.28 -16.79 -6.02
C ILE A 88 -9.11 -15.78 -6.82
N ALA A 89 -9.58 -14.75 -6.16
CA ALA A 89 -10.53 -13.77 -6.71
C ALA A 89 -9.98 -12.91 -7.86
N SER A 90 -8.67 -12.70 -7.94
CA SER A 90 -8.08 -11.87 -8.98
C SER A 90 -6.70 -12.33 -9.42
N LYS A 91 -6.34 -11.99 -10.65
CA LYS A 91 -5.06 -12.37 -11.25
C LYS A 91 -3.85 -11.64 -10.63
N SER A 92 -4.02 -10.39 -10.19
CA SER A 92 -2.92 -9.55 -9.73
C SER A 92 -2.13 -10.13 -8.53
N PRO A 93 -2.77 -10.65 -7.47
CA PRO A 93 -2.05 -11.35 -6.41
C PRO A 93 -1.28 -12.57 -6.92
N LEU A 94 -1.89 -13.37 -7.79
CA LEU A 94 -1.26 -14.56 -8.35
C LEU A 94 0.00 -14.21 -9.18
N ASP A 95 -0.06 -13.14 -9.97
CA ASP A 95 1.09 -12.66 -10.76
C ASP A 95 2.26 -12.24 -9.83
N VAL A 96 1.93 -11.59 -8.71
CA VAL A 96 2.94 -11.21 -7.70
C VAL A 96 3.54 -12.43 -7.02
N TRP A 97 2.72 -13.44 -6.70
CA TRP A 97 3.19 -14.68 -6.07
C TRP A 97 4.09 -15.48 -7.01
N CYS A 98 3.69 -15.64 -8.27
CA CYS A 98 4.51 -16.32 -9.27
C CYS A 98 5.86 -15.63 -9.48
N ARG A 99 5.91 -14.29 -9.48
CA ARG A 99 7.16 -13.55 -9.57
C ARG A 99 8.06 -13.82 -8.37
N ARG A 100 7.53 -13.66 -7.14
CA ARG A 100 8.29 -13.91 -5.91
C ARG A 100 8.76 -15.36 -5.78
N TYR A 101 7.91 -16.30 -6.22
CA TYR A 101 8.27 -17.71 -6.20
C TYR A 101 9.44 -18.02 -7.14
N ARG A 102 9.50 -17.38 -8.32
CA ARG A 102 10.66 -17.49 -9.22
C ARG A 102 11.94 -16.89 -8.65
N GLU A 103 11.82 -15.82 -7.88
CA GLU A 103 12.94 -15.10 -7.28
C GLU A 103 13.55 -15.82 -6.06
N GLY A 104 12.75 -16.50 -5.25
CA GLY A 104 13.21 -17.07 -3.98
C GLY A 104 12.40 -18.25 -3.46
N GLY A 105 11.69 -18.97 -4.34
CA GLY A 105 10.93 -20.17 -3.98
C GLY A 105 9.79 -19.90 -3.00
N ALA A 106 9.36 -20.96 -2.31
CA ALA A 106 8.27 -20.92 -1.33
C ALA A 106 8.55 -19.95 -0.16
N GLU A 107 9.79 -19.83 0.27
CA GLU A 107 10.18 -18.95 1.37
C GLU A 107 9.95 -17.45 1.06
N ALA A 108 10.08 -17.04 -0.21
CA ALA A 108 9.81 -15.66 -0.63
C ALA A 108 8.34 -15.25 -0.48
N LEU A 109 7.42 -16.22 -0.36
CA LEU A 109 5.98 -16.01 -0.14
C LEU A 109 5.60 -15.97 1.34
N ARG A 110 6.53 -16.27 2.25
CA ARG A 110 6.27 -16.24 3.69
C ARG A 110 5.77 -14.87 4.16
N PRO A 111 4.79 -14.82 5.05
CA PRO A 111 4.30 -13.55 5.59
C PRO A 111 5.44 -12.78 6.27
N ARG A 112 5.70 -11.57 5.81
CA ARG A 112 6.62 -10.67 6.51
C ARG A 112 5.82 -9.81 7.49
N PRO A 113 6.33 -9.58 8.72
CA PRO A 113 5.67 -8.69 9.66
C PRO A 113 5.48 -7.31 9.02
N LYS A 114 4.25 -6.79 9.10
CA LYS A 114 3.95 -5.45 8.61
C LYS A 114 4.55 -4.42 9.55
N GLY A 115 5.31 -3.51 9.00
CA GLY A 115 5.85 -2.39 9.74
C GLY A 115 7.34 -2.17 9.49
N ARG A 116 7.83 -1.05 9.97
CA ARG A 116 9.26 -0.76 10.00
C ARG A 116 9.92 -1.78 10.92
N PRO A 117 11.02 -2.45 10.53
CA PRO A 117 11.71 -3.41 11.40
C PRO A 117 11.96 -2.77 12.78
N LYS A 118 11.53 -3.43 13.86
CA LYS A 118 11.90 -3.03 15.22
C LYS A 118 13.42 -3.12 15.30
N GLY A 119 14.10 -1.99 15.29
CA GLY A 119 15.57 -1.95 15.38
C GLY A 119 16.27 -1.11 14.30
N ALA A 120 15.65 -0.89 13.14
CA ALA A 120 16.29 -0.08 12.09
C ALA A 120 16.05 1.44 12.27
N GLY A 121 16.20 1.98 13.47
CA GLY A 121 16.06 3.41 13.63
C GLY A 121 15.59 3.97 14.95
N ALA A 122 15.51 3.16 15.99
CA ALA A 122 15.48 3.66 17.34
C ALA A 122 16.70 3.09 18.07
N SER A 123 17.89 3.53 17.69
CA SER A 123 18.94 3.68 18.66
C SER A 123 18.27 4.39 19.83
N ARG A 124 18.10 3.67 20.97
CA ARG A 124 17.70 4.32 22.22
C ARG A 124 18.73 5.39 22.43
N THR A 125 18.35 6.64 22.13
CA THR A 125 19.21 7.78 22.36
C THR A 125 19.60 7.71 23.82
N THR A 126 20.85 7.45 24.10
CA THR A 126 21.36 7.37 25.48
C THR A 126 21.07 8.69 26.17
N ARG A 127 20.98 8.69 27.47
CA ARG A 127 20.79 9.92 28.26
C ARG A 127 21.84 10.99 27.84
N GLU A 128 23.05 10.56 27.59
CA GLU A 128 24.15 11.39 27.09
C GLU A 128 23.82 12.05 25.75
N GLN A 129 23.38 11.29 24.77
CA GLN A 129 23.01 11.83 23.45
C GLN A 129 21.81 12.78 23.50
N ARG A 130 20.91 12.63 24.47
CA ARG A 130 19.84 13.62 24.70
C ARG A 130 20.39 14.90 25.27
N LEU A 131 21.26 14.81 26.27
CA LEU A 131 21.90 15.95 26.90
C LEU A 131 22.79 16.69 25.90
N GLU A 132 23.57 16.01 25.09
CA GLU A 132 24.37 16.61 24.02
C GLU A 132 23.51 17.42 23.03
N ARG A 133 22.38 16.88 22.60
CA ARG A 133 21.44 17.59 21.71
C ARG A 133 20.83 18.80 22.40
N GLU A 134 20.55 18.71 23.69
CA GLU A 134 19.99 19.80 24.46
C GLU A 134 21.01 20.89 24.67
N VAL A 135 22.26 20.54 24.98
CA VAL A 135 23.38 21.48 25.06
C VAL A 135 23.58 22.19 23.72
N ALA A 136 23.69 21.47 22.63
CA ALA A 136 23.84 22.06 21.29
C ALA A 136 22.67 23.01 20.92
N ARG A 137 21.46 22.68 21.33
CA ARG A 137 20.27 23.54 21.13
C ARG A 137 20.38 24.82 21.95
N LEU A 138 20.75 24.71 23.21
CA LEU A 138 20.91 25.85 24.12
C LEU A 138 22.05 26.77 23.66
N GLU A 139 23.18 26.21 23.24
CA GLU A 139 24.28 26.96 22.67
C GLU A 139 23.87 27.75 21.42
N ALA A 140 23.10 27.13 20.51
CA ALA A 140 22.56 27.80 19.34
C ALA A 140 21.63 28.97 19.73
N GLN A 141 20.77 28.77 20.76
CA GLN A 141 19.90 29.83 21.27
C GLN A 141 20.71 30.99 21.89
N VAL A 142 21.74 30.70 22.67
CA VAL A 142 22.64 31.72 23.26
C VAL A 142 23.38 32.50 22.17
N ALA A 143 23.87 31.77 21.14
CA ALA A 143 24.53 32.42 20.00
C ALA A 143 23.57 33.36 19.23
N TYR A 144 22.33 32.92 19.02
CA TYR A 144 21.30 33.77 18.41
C TYR A 144 20.97 34.98 19.23
N LEU A 145 20.81 34.85 20.55
CA LEU A 145 20.52 35.96 21.45
C LEU A 145 21.69 36.95 21.49
N LYS A 146 22.93 36.47 21.59
CA LYS A 146 24.14 37.34 21.52
C LYS A 146 24.15 38.12 20.20
N LYS A 147 23.89 37.50 19.07
CA LYS A 147 23.86 38.14 17.76
C LYS A 147 22.70 39.14 17.62
N SER A 148 21.56 38.90 18.28
CA SER A 148 20.39 39.80 18.24
C SER A 148 20.50 40.98 19.21
N ILE A 149 21.24 40.82 20.31
CA ILE A 149 21.41 41.86 21.35
C ILE A 149 22.55 42.81 21.00
N ALA A 150 23.66 42.33 20.43
CA ALA A 150 24.82 43.15 20.07
C ALA A 150 24.47 44.40 19.24
N PRO A 151 23.69 44.30 18.13
CA PRO A 151 23.38 45.50 17.36
C PRO A 151 22.39 46.43 18.06
N LYS A 152 21.58 45.94 18.99
CA LYS A 152 20.67 46.78 19.80
C LYS A 152 21.46 47.56 20.89
N ALA A 153 22.46 46.94 21.48
CA ALA A 153 23.35 47.57 22.45
C ALA A 153 24.21 48.67 21.79
N GLU A 154 24.79 48.39 20.61
CA GLU A 154 25.53 49.35 19.81
C GLU A 154 24.67 50.56 19.40
N LYS A 155 23.43 50.33 18.94
CA LYS A 155 22.50 51.42 18.63
C LYS A 155 22.18 52.27 19.84
N ARG A 156 21.96 51.68 21.02
CA ARG A 156 21.72 52.42 22.26
C ARG A 156 22.93 53.22 22.71
N PHE A 157 24.13 52.65 22.61
CA PHE A 157 25.39 53.35 22.93
C PHE A 157 25.65 54.49 21.97
N ARG A 158 25.37 54.34 20.69
CA ARG A 158 25.52 55.38 19.68
C ARG A 158 24.51 56.52 19.86
N ALA A 159 23.28 56.19 20.27
CA ALA A 159 22.26 57.20 20.57
C ALA A 159 22.54 57.98 21.87
N ALA A 160 23.15 57.33 22.87
CA ALA A 160 23.53 57.97 24.13
C ALA A 160 24.75 58.90 23.99
N ARG A 161 25.55 58.74 22.92
CA ARG A 161 26.77 59.56 22.66
C ARG A 161 26.51 60.74 21.76
N GLY A 162 25.43 61.43 21.79
CA GLY A 162 25.05 62.61 21.05
C GLY A 162 26.07 63.17 20.02
N PRO A 163 25.67 63.99 19.08
CA PRO A 163 26.60 64.59 18.11
C PRO A 163 27.69 65.38 18.86
N ARG A 164 28.95 65.08 18.54
CA ARG A 164 30.06 65.91 19.00
C ARG A 164 29.95 67.28 18.36
N PRO A 165 30.21 68.37 19.12
CA PRO A 165 30.19 69.72 18.58
C PRO A 165 31.31 69.97 17.56
#